data_3c03462b9f79ddfeb63d565a16f0ec51
#
_entry.id   3c03462b9f79ddfeb63d565a16f0ec51
#
_cell.length_a   1.000
_cell.length_b   1.000
_cell.length_c   1.000
_cell.angle_alpha   90.00
_cell.angle_beta   90.00
_cell.angle_gamma   90.00
#
_symmetry.space_group_name_H-M   'P 1'
#
loop_
_entity.id
_entity.type
_entity.pdbx_description
1 polymer ?
#
loop_
_entity_poly.entity_id
_entity_poly.type
_entity_poly.pdbx_seq_one_letter_code
_entity_poly.pdbx_strand_id
1 'polypeptide(L)'
;MKKTIIAIIVVLFPLLANAQEQYADSIVYRPAAAVDSTLLGKSIFNILSAHSYGEGDIRIHQSQAITNAMKQYISGNSSRKISGYRVRIFFDNSQSARNASESVMRTFRAAHPGTPAYRSYQNPFFRVVAGDFRTKSEAMEFLQRVKSTYPAAIVVKEDINYPAIDKQHNYVTDTVSVRRPSAYL
;
A
#
# COMPACT_ATOMS: atom_id res chain seq x y z
N MET A 1 -25.57 52.46 -10.60
CA MET A 1 -24.24 51.87 -10.67
C MET A 1 -23.80 51.15 -9.39
N LYS A 2 -23.83 51.75 -8.18
CA LYS A 2 -23.41 51.05 -6.94
C LYS A 2 -24.24 49.79 -6.61
N LYS A 3 -25.57 49.81 -6.83
CA LYS A 3 -26.47 48.68 -6.59
C LYS A 3 -26.25 47.49 -7.56
N THR A 4 -25.89 47.79 -8.81
CA THR A 4 -25.57 46.75 -9.82
C THR A 4 -24.23 46.09 -9.57
N ILE A 5 -23.23 46.83 -9.08
CA ILE A 5 -21.92 46.27 -8.70
C ILE A 5 -22.05 45.32 -7.51
N ILE A 6 -22.85 45.67 -6.50
CA ILE A 6 -23.13 44.82 -5.33
C ILE A 6 -23.84 43.53 -5.75
N ALA A 7 -24.81 43.59 -6.67
CA ALA A 7 -25.49 42.40 -7.18
C ALA A 7 -24.54 41.44 -7.93
N ILE A 8 -23.60 41.97 -8.70
CA ILE A 8 -22.58 41.14 -9.41
C ILE A 8 -21.63 40.47 -8.43
N ILE A 9 -21.22 41.15 -7.35
CA ILE A 9 -20.34 40.55 -6.32
C ILE A 9 -21.07 39.45 -5.57
N VAL A 10 -22.34 39.59 -5.25
CA VAL A 10 -23.13 38.55 -4.54
C VAL A 10 -23.37 37.30 -5.41
N VAL A 11 -23.47 37.45 -6.73
CA VAL A 11 -23.63 36.34 -7.66
C VAL A 11 -22.29 35.63 -7.95
N LEU A 12 -21.14 36.34 -7.93
CA LEU A 12 -19.82 35.74 -8.15
C LEU A 12 -19.25 35.04 -6.91
N PHE A 13 -19.68 35.43 -5.70
CA PHE A 13 -19.13 34.86 -4.45
C PHE A 13 -19.39 33.35 -4.26
N PRO A 14 -20.56 32.76 -4.59
CA PRO A 14 -20.77 31.34 -4.48
C PRO A 14 -20.01 30.50 -5.54
N LEU A 15 -19.58 31.09 -6.65
CA LEU A 15 -18.77 30.39 -7.67
C LEU A 15 -17.32 30.16 -7.22
N LEU A 16 -16.82 30.92 -6.25
CA LEU A 16 -15.48 30.73 -5.68
C LEU A 16 -15.44 29.74 -4.51
N ALA A 17 -16.59 29.36 -3.95
CA ALA A 17 -16.70 28.52 -2.75
C ALA A 17 -16.52 27.00 -3.02
N ASN A 18 -16.49 26.57 -4.27
CA ASN A 18 -16.43 25.14 -4.62
C ASN A 18 -15.00 24.60 -4.89
N ALA A 19 -13.96 25.41 -4.65
CA ALA A 19 -12.58 25.02 -4.93
C ALA A 19 -11.84 24.44 -3.71
N GLN A 20 -12.53 24.10 -2.63
CA GLN A 20 -11.86 23.46 -1.48
C GLN A 20 -11.55 22.01 -1.81
N GLU A 21 -10.28 21.72 -2.05
CA GLU A 21 -9.79 20.35 -2.15
C GLU A 21 -10.07 19.63 -0.83
N GLN A 22 -10.88 18.57 -0.88
CA GLN A 22 -11.16 17.77 0.30
C GLN A 22 -10.01 16.80 0.53
N TYR A 23 -9.28 16.99 1.62
CA TYR A 23 -8.33 16.03 2.15
C TYR A 23 -8.99 15.19 3.24
N ALA A 24 -8.59 13.94 3.35
CA ALA A 24 -8.97 13.05 4.44
C ALA A 24 -7.71 12.41 5.01
N ASP A 25 -7.64 12.32 6.32
CA ASP A 25 -6.56 11.60 6.98
C ASP A 25 -6.72 10.11 6.75
N SER A 26 -5.63 9.45 6.44
CA SER A 26 -5.55 8.03 6.15
C SER A 26 -4.31 7.41 6.75
N ILE A 27 -4.40 6.14 7.08
CA ILE A 27 -3.29 5.39 7.64
C ILE A 27 -2.45 4.80 6.50
N VAL A 28 -1.15 5.01 6.57
CA VAL A 28 -0.15 4.47 5.67
C VAL A 28 0.90 3.70 6.47
N TYR A 29 1.36 2.58 5.92
CA TYR A 29 2.42 1.77 6.51
C TYR A 29 3.77 2.19 5.95
N ARG A 30 4.62 2.78 6.78
CA ARG A 30 5.97 3.21 6.39
C ARG A 30 7.03 2.33 7.03
N PRO A 31 8.17 2.09 6.36
CA PRO A 31 9.32 1.46 6.99
C PRO A 31 9.76 2.26 8.21
N ALA A 32 9.96 1.59 9.33
CA ALA A 32 10.42 2.23 10.55
C ALA A 32 11.93 2.47 10.49
N ALA A 33 12.36 3.71 10.71
CA ALA A 33 13.78 4.09 10.70
C ALA A 33 14.56 3.53 11.90
N ALA A 34 13.89 3.26 13.02
CA ALA A 34 14.52 2.73 14.23
C ALA A 34 13.48 1.98 15.09
N VAL A 35 13.13 0.75 14.71
CA VAL A 35 12.29 -0.12 15.56
C VAL A 35 13.19 -1.12 16.26
N ASP A 36 12.90 -1.35 17.55
CA ASP A 36 13.47 -2.47 18.27
C ASP A 36 13.06 -3.80 17.61
N SER A 37 13.95 -4.30 16.78
CA SER A 37 13.73 -5.54 16.04
C SER A 37 14.11 -6.79 16.84
N THR A 38 14.39 -6.67 18.13
CA THR A 38 14.82 -7.79 18.97
C THR A 38 13.76 -8.88 19.09
N LEU A 39 12.48 -8.51 18.92
CA LEU A 39 11.33 -9.43 18.98
C LEU A 39 10.93 -10.01 17.62
N LEU A 40 11.47 -9.47 16.51
CA LEU A 40 11.13 -9.96 15.17
C LEU A 40 11.62 -11.38 14.92
N GLY A 41 10.74 -12.22 14.38
CA GLY A 41 11.03 -13.62 14.11
C GLY A 41 11.08 -14.51 15.35
N LYS A 42 10.91 -13.96 16.54
CA LYS A 42 10.81 -14.74 17.77
C LYS A 42 9.37 -15.21 17.98
N SER A 43 9.23 -16.47 18.43
CA SER A 43 7.93 -16.96 18.87
C SER A 43 7.51 -16.27 20.17
N ILE A 44 6.26 -15.80 20.23
CA ILE A 44 5.69 -15.21 21.45
C ILE A 44 5.79 -16.19 22.63
N PHE A 45 5.68 -17.48 22.40
CA PHE A 45 5.83 -18.52 23.43
C PHE A 45 7.23 -18.56 24.01
N ASN A 46 8.26 -18.34 23.18
CA ASN A 46 9.65 -18.29 23.64
C ASN A 46 9.94 -16.98 24.39
N ILE A 47 9.29 -15.89 23.99
CA ILE A 47 9.44 -14.59 24.67
C ILE A 47 8.81 -14.65 26.06
N LEU A 48 7.58 -15.19 26.16
CA LEU A 48 6.84 -15.28 27.42
C LEU A 48 7.45 -16.27 28.42
N SER A 49 8.17 -17.30 27.93
CA SER A 49 8.87 -18.27 28.78
C SER A 49 10.32 -17.88 29.11
N ALA A 50 10.85 -16.81 28.51
CA ALA A 50 12.18 -16.31 28.84
C ALA A 50 12.16 -15.59 30.19
N HIS A 51 12.91 -16.09 31.16
CA HIS A 51 12.97 -15.55 32.51
C HIS A 51 14.03 -14.45 32.58
N SER A 52 13.66 -13.31 33.17
CA SER A 52 14.59 -12.31 33.65
C SER A 52 14.49 -12.22 35.17
N TYR A 53 15.58 -11.89 35.86
CA TYR A 53 15.58 -11.83 37.33
C TYR A 53 14.59 -10.77 37.81
N GLY A 54 13.57 -11.18 38.60
CA GLY A 54 12.53 -10.30 39.12
C GLY A 54 11.25 -10.24 38.26
N GLU A 55 11.15 -10.97 37.15
CA GLU A 55 9.94 -11.09 36.33
C GLU A 55 9.13 -12.34 36.69
N GLY A 56 7.82 -12.32 36.41
CA GLY A 56 6.93 -13.45 36.66
C GLY A 56 7.20 -14.64 35.75
N ASP A 57 7.05 -15.87 36.29
CA ASP A 57 7.16 -17.13 35.52
C ASP A 57 5.84 -17.41 34.78
N ILE A 58 5.87 -17.41 33.45
CA ILE A 58 4.72 -17.77 32.60
C ILE A 58 4.92 -19.15 32.01
N ARG A 59 4.07 -20.12 32.42
CA ARG A 59 4.06 -21.47 31.86
C ARG A 59 2.88 -21.66 30.93
N ILE A 60 3.18 -21.93 29.66
CA ILE A 60 2.16 -22.14 28.63
C ILE A 60 1.89 -23.63 28.51
N HIS A 61 0.69 -24.06 28.90
CA HIS A 61 0.22 -25.43 28.78
C HIS A 61 -0.70 -25.56 27.56
N GLN A 62 -0.21 -26.24 26.54
CA GLN A 62 -0.99 -26.54 25.34
C GLN A 62 -0.71 -27.94 24.82
N SER A 63 -1.69 -28.58 24.19
CA SER A 63 -1.50 -29.90 23.61
C SER A 63 -0.57 -29.85 22.38
N GLN A 64 0.14 -30.96 22.14
CA GLN A 64 0.98 -31.10 20.93
C GLN A 64 0.18 -30.93 19.65
N ALA A 65 -1.09 -31.35 19.65
CA ALA A 65 -1.97 -31.17 18.49
C ALA A 65 -2.19 -29.68 18.15
N ILE A 66 -2.40 -28.83 19.15
CA ILE A 66 -2.52 -27.37 18.96
C ILE A 66 -1.20 -26.80 18.44
N THR A 67 -0.06 -27.18 19.01
CA THR A 67 1.26 -26.72 18.57
C THR A 67 1.52 -27.09 17.11
N ASN A 68 1.21 -28.31 16.72
CA ASN A 68 1.38 -28.80 15.35
C ASN A 68 0.45 -28.07 14.37
N ALA A 69 -0.83 -27.89 14.72
CA ALA A 69 -1.78 -27.15 13.90
C ALA A 69 -1.34 -25.68 13.69
N MET A 70 -0.84 -25.02 14.73
CA MET A 70 -0.29 -23.67 14.63
C MET A 70 0.93 -23.61 13.69
N LYS A 71 1.89 -24.54 13.85
CA LYS A 71 3.07 -24.60 12.97
C LYS A 71 2.67 -24.80 11.51
N GLN A 72 1.73 -25.71 11.24
CA GLN A 72 1.21 -25.94 9.89
C GLN A 72 0.49 -24.70 9.33
N TYR A 73 -0.30 -24.02 10.13
CA TYR A 73 -0.99 -22.79 9.72
C TYR A 73 0.01 -21.68 9.38
N ILE A 74 1.02 -21.47 10.24
CA ILE A 74 2.07 -20.45 10.03
C ILE A 74 2.89 -20.76 8.78
N SER A 75 3.29 -22.02 8.55
CA SER A 75 4.07 -22.40 7.37
C SER A 75 3.31 -22.18 6.05
N GLY A 76 1.97 -22.30 6.08
CA GLY A 76 1.11 -22.01 4.92
C GLY A 76 0.90 -20.53 4.64
N ASN A 77 1.21 -19.63 5.58
CA ASN A 77 0.92 -18.20 5.42
C ASN A 77 1.77 -17.51 4.34
N SER A 78 2.98 -18.02 4.07
CA SER A 78 3.86 -17.44 3.05
C SER A 78 3.29 -17.49 1.63
N SER A 79 2.42 -18.46 1.35
CA SER A 79 1.74 -18.63 0.05
C SER A 79 0.38 -17.93 -0.04
N ARG A 80 -0.16 -17.45 1.08
CA ARG A 80 -1.46 -16.76 1.11
C ARG A 80 -1.34 -15.38 0.51
N LYS A 81 -2.37 -14.99 -0.20
CA LYS A 81 -2.55 -13.64 -0.74
C LYS A 81 -3.65 -12.94 0.04
N ILE A 82 -3.55 -11.64 0.14
CA ILE A 82 -4.56 -10.77 0.74
C ILE A 82 -5.10 -9.82 -0.30
N SER A 83 -6.36 -9.43 -0.19
CA SER A 83 -6.91 -8.37 -1.03
C SER A 83 -6.28 -7.03 -0.64
N GLY A 84 -5.78 -6.32 -1.63
CA GLY A 84 -5.12 -5.03 -1.44
C GLY A 84 -5.18 -4.19 -2.71
N TYR A 85 -4.16 -3.35 -2.90
CA TYR A 85 -4.11 -2.40 -4.00
C TYR A 85 -2.73 -2.40 -4.64
N ARG A 86 -2.70 -2.19 -5.96
CA ARG A 86 -1.49 -1.95 -6.76
C ARG A 86 -1.68 -0.74 -7.64
N VAL A 87 -0.59 -0.17 -8.11
CA VAL A 87 -0.63 0.91 -9.11
C VAL A 87 -0.31 0.32 -10.47
N ARG A 88 -1.29 0.31 -11.38
CA ARG A 88 -1.09 -0.12 -12.76
C ARG A 88 -0.44 1.01 -13.55
N ILE A 89 0.80 0.79 -14.00
CA ILE A 89 1.62 1.78 -14.72
C ILE A 89 1.64 1.55 -16.23
N PHE A 90 1.21 0.37 -16.70
CA PHE A 90 1.14 0.03 -18.12
C PHE A 90 -0.05 -0.88 -18.40
N PHE A 91 -0.75 -0.63 -19.51
CA PHE A 91 -1.86 -1.45 -19.97
C PHE A 91 -2.05 -1.23 -21.47
N ASP A 92 -1.76 -2.23 -22.30
CA ASP A 92 -1.83 -2.13 -23.76
C ASP A 92 -2.02 -3.51 -24.40
N ASN A 93 -2.65 -3.55 -25.58
CA ASN A 93 -2.88 -4.75 -26.39
C ASN A 93 -2.32 -4.67 -27.80
N SER A 94 -1.52 -3.63 -28.10
CA SER A 94 -0.87 -3.50 -29.41
C SER A 94 0.12 -4.64 -29.68
N GLN A 95 0.51 -4.80 -30.94
CA GLN A 95 1.50 -5.82 -31.34
C GLN A 95 2.84 -5.65 -30.63
N SER A 96 3.21 -4.41 -30.26
CA SER A 96 4.43 -4.09 -29.52
C SER A 96 4.28 -4.17 -27.99
N ALA A 97 3.05 -4.36 -27.47
CA ALA A 97 2.73 -4.31 -26.02
C ALA A 97 3.58 -5.28 -25.18
N ARG A 98 3.95 -6.44 -25.74
CA ARG A 98 4.81 -7.41 -25.07
C ARG A 98 6.18 -6.81 -24.72
N ASN A 99 6.86 -6.24 -25.72
CA ASN A 99 8.20 -5.65 -25.53
C ASN A 99 8.13 -4.34 -24.74
N ALA A 100 7.10 -3.52 -25.01
CA ALA A 100 6.87 -2.28 -24.29
C ALA A 100 6.63 -2.53 -22.78
N SER A 101 5.81 -3.52 -22.42
CA SER A 101 5.56 -3.88 -21.02
C SER A 101 6.83 -4.37 -20.30
N GLU A 102 7.71 -5.08 -20.99
CA GLU A 102 8.98 -5.54 -20.43
C GLU A 102 9.94 -4.37 -20.21
N SER A 103 10.03 -3.47 -21.16
CA SER A 103 10.84 -2.25 -21.05
C SER A 103 10.35 -1.37 -19.89
N VAL A 104 9.04 -1.12 -19.80
CA VAL A 104 8.44 -0.35 -18.69
C VAL A 104 8.75 -0.99 -17.34
N MET A 105 8.60 -2.31 -17.22
CA MET A 105 8.92 -3.01 -15.97
C MET A 105 10.40 -2.88 -15.58
N ARG A 106 11.31 -3.01 -16.56
CA ARG A 106 12.76 -2.87 -16.33
C ARG A 106 13.14 -1.46 -15.87
N THR A 107 12.64 -0.44 -16.59
CA THR A 107 12.87 0.97 -16.24
C THR A 107 12.31 1.30 -14.87
N PHE A 108 11.09 0.83 -14.57
CA PHE A 108 10.48 1.05 -13.27
C PHE A 108 11.30 0.44 -12.13
N ARG A 109 11.74 -0.81 -12.26
CA ARG A 109 12.56 -1.48 -11.23
C ARG A 109 13.90 -0.79 -10.99
N ALA A 110 14.51 -0.25 -12.04
CA ALA A 110 15.75 0.52 -11.91
C ALA A 110 15.53 1.85 -11.15
N ALA A 111 14.39 2.53 -11.40
CA ALA A 111 14.06 3.80 -10.74
C ALA A 111 13.49 3.61 -9.31
N HIS A 112 12.87 2.47 -9.02
CA HIS A 112 12.19 2.18 -7.74
C HIS A 112 12.58 0.80 -7.18
N PRO A 113 13.85 0.59 -6.78
CA PRO A 113 14.35 -0.73 -6.37
C PRO A 113 13.66 -1.30 -5.13
N GLY A 114 13.07 -0.45 -4.26
CA GLY A 114 12.31 -0.86 -3.08
C GLY A 114 10.83 -1.20 -3.34
N THR A 115 10.35 -1.04 -4.58
CA THR A 115 8.93 -1.29 -4.92
C THR A 115 8.83 -2.47 -5.90
N PRO A 116 8.16 -3.58 -5.54
CA PRO A 116 7.99 -4.70 -6.45
C PRO A 116 7.17 -4.31 -7.66
N ALA A 117 7.51 -4.88 -8.82
CA ALA A 117 6.74 -4.69 -10.05
C ALA A 117 6.46 -6.05 -10.70
N TYR A 118 5.22 -6.22 -11.16
CA TYR A 118 4.72 -7.45 -11.72
C TYR A 118 4.19 -7.21 -13.13
N ARG A 119 4.63 -8.03 -14.08
CA ARG A 119 4.13 -8.04 -15.43
C ARG A 119 3.24 -9.26 -15.62
N SER A 120 2.08 -9.06 -16.22
CA SER A 120 1.15 -10.14 -16.53
C SER A 120 0.48 -9.92 -17.88
N TYR A 121 0.04 -11.02 -18.49
CA TYR A 121 -0.79 -11.01 -19.67
C TYR A 121 -2.20 -11.44 -19.29
N GLN A 122 -3.18 -10.59 -19.60
CA GLN A 122 -4.61 -10.89 -19.52
C GLN A 122 -5.20 -10.68 -20.90
N ASN A 123 -5.40 -11.76 -21.63
CA ASN A 123 -5.85 -11.72 -23.03
C ASN A 123 -6.94 -10.64 -23.26
N PRO A 124 -6.74 -9.66 -24.19
CA PRO A 124 -5.57 -9.49 -25.06
C PRO A 124 -4.48 -8.53 -24.51
N PHE A 125 -4.52 -8.10 -23.27
CA PHE A 125 -3.72 -7.01 -22.73
C PHE A 125 -2.47 -7.50 -21.99
N PHE A 126 -1.35 -6.83 -22.25
CA PHE A 126 -0.18 -6.82 -21.37
C PHE A 126 -0.32 -5.70 -20.35
N ARG A 127 -0.07 -6.01 -19.08
CA ARG A 127 -0.12 -5.02 -18.00
C ARG A 127 1.12 -5.10 -17.11
N VAL A 128 1.49 -3.95 -16.54
CA VAL A 128 2.49 -3.86 -15.47
C VAL A 128 1.85 -3.15 -14.30
N VAL A 129 1.95 -3.77 -13.12
CA VAL A 129 1.48 -3.22 -11.85
C VAL A 129 2.64 -3.12 -10.88
N ALA A 130 2.61 -2.12 -10.01
CA ALA A 130 3.67 -1.80 -9.06
C ALA A 130 3.14 -1.71 -7.64
N GLY A 131 3.94 -2.18 -6.70
CA GLY A 131 3.67 -2.16 -5.26
C GLY A 131 2.69 -3.25 -4.80
N ASP A 132 2.73 -3.51 -3.50
CA ASP A 132 1.77 -4.35 -2.76
C ASP A 132 1.27 -3.51 -1.58
N PHE A 133 0.17 -2.76 -1.78
CA PHE A 133 -0.35 -1.81 -0.81
C PHE A 133 -1.56 -2.39 -0.08
N ARG A 134 -1.59 -2.28 1.25
CA ARG A 134 -2.69 -2.80 2.06
C ARG A 134 -3.93 -1.92 1.97
N THR A 135 -3.72 -0.60 1.85
CA THR A 135 -4.79 0.38 1.81
C THR A 135 -4.81 1.14 0.49
N LYS A 136 -5.99 1.64 0.11
CA LYS A 136 -6.15 2.49 -1.07
C LYS A 136 -5.36 3.80 -0.92
N SER A 137 -5.28 4.34 0.28
CA SER A 137 -4.58 5.59 0.58
C SER A 137 -3.08 5.47 0.35
N GLU A 138 -2.48 4.37 0.79
CA GLU A 138 -1.07 4.04 0.53
C GLU A 138 -0.79 3.93 -0.98
N ALA A 139 -1.66 3.24 -1.71
CA ALA A 139 -1.55 3.14 -3.17
C ALA A 139 -1.73 4.49 -3.87
N MET A 140 -2.63 5.36 -3.37
CA MET A 140 -2.83 6.71 -3.91
C MET A 140 -1.64 7.63 -3.64
N GLU A 141 -1.04 7.56 -2.46
CA GLU A 141 0.20 8.28 -2.15
C GLU A 141 1.32 7.88 -3.13
N PHE A 142 1.47 6.57 -3.34
CA PHE A 142 2.45 6.08 -4.31
C PHE A 142 2.12 6.52 -5.74
N LEU A 143 0.84 6.47 -6.14
CA LEU A 143 0.39 6.94 -7.44
C LEU A 143 0.79 8.41 -7.67
N GLN A 144 0.63 9.29 -6.68
CA GLN A 144 1.02 10.69 -6.80
C GLN A 144 2.51 10.85 -7.08
N ARG A 145 3.35 10.05 -6.45
CA ARG A 145 4.81 10.06 -6.67
C ARG A 145 5.22 9.65 -8.08
N VAL A 146 4.51 8.68 -8.68
CA VAL A 146 4.86 8.14 -10.00
C VAL A 146 4.07 8.77 -11.15
N LYS A 147 3.06 9.59 -10.87
CA LYS A 147 2.13 10.15 -11.86
C LYS A 147 2.79 11.02 -12.90
N SER A 148 3.86 11.73 -12.54
CA SER A 148 4.65 12.54 -13.49
C SER A 148 5.33 11.70 -14.56
N THR A 149 5.83 10.52 -14.19
CA THR A 149 6.52 9.60 -15.10
C THR A 149 5.55 8.68 -15.83
N TYR A 150 4.45 8.30 -15.18
CA TYR A 150 3.42 7.41 -15.72
C TYR A 150 2.03 8.08 -15.67
N PRO A 151 1.72 9.01 -16.60
CA PRO A 151 0.47 9.79 -16.56
C PRO A 151 -0.80 8.94 -16.62
N ALA A 152 -0.75 7.79 -17.30
CA ALA A 152 -1.85 6.83 -17.41
C ALA A 152 -1.97 5.87 -16.20
N ALA A 153 -1.14 6.03 -15.16
CA ALA A 153 -1.19 5.16 -14.01
C ALA A 153 -2.47 5.35 -13.21
N ILE A 154 -3.00 4.23 -12.69
CA ILE A 154 -4.21 4.18 -11.85
C ILE A 154 -4.05 3.16 -10.73
N VAL A 155 -4.78 3.37 -9.63
CA VAL A 155 -4.90 2.37 -8.56
C VAL A 155 -5.88 1.28 -8.97
N VAL A 156 -5.48 0.02 -8.79
CA VAL A 156 -6.31 -1.17 -9.05
C VAL A 156 -6.39 -2.01 -7.77
N LYS A 157 -7.56 -2.60 -7.51
CA LYS A 157 -7.75 -3.55 -6.42
C LYS A 157 -7.48 -4.95 -6.93
N GLU A 158 -6.57 -5.67 -6.30
CA GLU A 158 -6.23 -7.06 -6.64
C GLU A 158 -5.56 -7.77 -5.47
N ASP A 159 -5.32 -9.06 -5.61
CA ASP A 159 -4.58 -9.81 -4.60
C ASP A 159 -3.11 -9.41 -4.57
N ILE A 160 -2.63 -9.10 -3.39
CA ILE A 160 -1.25 -8.69 -3.13
C ILE A 160 -0.53 -9.78 -2.32
N ASN A 161 0.80 -9.72 -2.36
CA ASN A 161 1.62 -10.54 -1.49
C ASN A 161 1.63 -9.96 -0.07
N TYR A 162 1.84 -10.83 0.93
CA TYR A 162 2.08 -10.36 2.29
C TYR A 162 3.38 -9.54 2.30
N PRO A 163 3.40 -8.38 2.97
CA PRO A 163 4.64 -7.65 3.17
C PRO A 163 5.60 -8.48 3.99
N ALA A 164 6.87 -8.45 3.63
CA ALA A 164 7.91 -9.08 4.42
C ALA A 164 8.01 -8.37 5.77
N ILE A 165 7.87 -9.14 6.85
CA ILE A 165 8.04 -8.66 8.24
C ILE A 165 9.33 -9.29 8.75
N ASP A 166 10.42 -8.57 8.62
CA ASP A 166 11.74 -8.95 9.12
C ASP A 166 12.44 -7.71 9.72
N LYS A 167 13.70 -7.86 10.12
CA LYS A 167 14.48 -6.75 10.69
C LYS A 167 14.62 -5.55 9.76
N GLN A 168 14.59 -5.79 8.45
CA GLN A 168 14.75 -4.76 7.41
C GLN A 168 13.40 -4.16 6.98
N HIS A 169 12.29 -4.87 7.19
CA HIS A 169 10.96 -4.52 6.72
C HIS A 169 9.96 -4.27 7.84
N ASN A 170 10.40 -3.62 8.90
CA ASN A 170 9.51 -3.13 9.95
C ASN A 170 8.71 -1.94 9.46
N TYR A 171 7.42 -1.93 9.78
CA TYR A 171 6.52 -0.86 9.39
C TYR A 171 5.89 -0.24 10.63
N VAL A 172 5.83 1.09 10.64
CA VAL A 172 5.01 1.88 11.56
C VAL A 172 3.82 2.44 10.79
N THR A 173 2.73 2.68 11.50
CA THR A 173 1.59 3.40 10.95
C THR A 173 1.86 4.90 11.03
N ASP A 174 1.62 5.60 9.93
CA ASP A 174 1.68 7.05 9.87
C ASP A 174 0.36 7.60 9.33
N THR A 175 -0.03 8.78 9.77
CA THR A 175 -1.24 9.44 9.29
C THR A 175 -0.86 10.41 8.19
N VAL A 176 -1.41 10.21 7.01
CA VAL A 176 -1.18 11.08 5.85
C VAL A 176 -2.50 11.67 5.38
N SER A 177 -2.47 12.93 4.98
CA SER A 177 -3.61 13.59 4.35
C SER A 177 -3.65 13.23 2.87
N VAL A 178 -4.67 12.51 2.45
CA VAL A 178 -4.86 12.06 1.07
C VAL A 178 -6.02 12.83 0.45
N ARG A 179 -5.78 13.36 -0.76
CA ARG A 179 -6.83 14.02 -1.55
C ARG A 179 -7.95 13.03 -1.86
N ARG A 180 -9.18 13.37 -1.49
CA ARG A 180 -10.35 12.59 -1.91
C ARG A 180 -10.53 12.75 -3.42
N PRO A 181 -10.69 11.66 -4.19
CA PRO A 181 -11.14 11.79 -5.56
C PRO A 181 -12.51 12.45 -5.54
N SER A 182 -12.69 13.50 -6.34
CA SER A 182 -14.02 14.06 -6.59
C SER A 182 -14.91 12.92 -7.08
N ALA A 183 -16.01 12.66 -6.37
CA ALA A 183 -17.05 11.78 -6.88
C ALA A 183 -17.50 12.40 -8.21
N TYR A 184 -17.34 11.67 -9.30
CA TYR A 184 -17.98 12.05 -10.56
C TYR A 184 -19.48 11.98 -10.30
N LEU A 185 -20.12 13.15 -10.24
CA LEU A 185 -21.56 13.29 -10.37
C LEU A 185 -21.96 13.02 -11.82
#